data_c274618485da8aa7edc50e1730259fe7
#
_entry.id   c274618485da8aa7edc50e1730259fe7
#
_cell.length_a   1.000
_cell.length_b   1.000
_cell.length_c   1.000
_cell.angle_alpha   90.00
_cell.angle_beta   90.00
_cell.angle_gamma   90.00
#
_symmetry.space_group_name_H-M   'P 1'
#
loop_
_entity.id
_entity.type
_entity.pdbx_description
1 polymer ?
#
loop_
_entity_poly.entity_id
_entity_poly.type
_entity_poly.pdbx_seq_one_letter_code
_entity_poly.pdbx_strand_id
1 'polypeptide(L)'
;MNFDTPLVLVTGANGWLGYSLVKALVAGLPDCEALRYPQPDLTIRCFVLPGTDEKPLKTLSKRIEVVSGDLRNPEDCDRFFQGTQGPILFHTAGIIHPKKTDEFYQVNVRGTENLLAAAHRASVKRAVVMSSNSPCGCNPHYDHLFDESSPYNPYMGYGRSKMQMELAIKTFFDAGKLETVIIRAPWFYGPYQPPRQTLFFEMIRTGKCPIVGDGNNLRSMAYTDNLCQGLILAGITPTAKGETYWIADERPYTMNEVVDTIENLLETEFEQICRHTRLKLPSFVSEIALLVDGSLQAIGVYHQKIHVLSEMNKTIACSIVKARRQLNYQPTIDLEEGMRRSLRWMFNN
;
A
#
# COMPACT_ATOMS: atom_id res chain seq x y z
N MET A 1 21.05 -4.40 1.94
CA MET A 1 20.51 -3.13 2.48
C MET A 1 21.58 -2.44 3.30
N ASN A 2 21.61 -1.13 3.30
CA ASN A 2 22.55 -0.34 4.09
C ASN A 2 21.87 0.95 4.56
N PHE A 3 21.31 0.92 5.76
CA PHE A 3 20.81 2.10 6.45
C PHE A 3 21.97 2.73 7.23
N ASP A 4 22.07 4.03 7.24
CA ASP A 4 23.05 4.77 8.08
C ASP A 4 22.56 4.95 9.53
N THR A 5 21.69 4.09 9.97
CA THR A 5 21.16 3.99 11.34
C THR A 5 20.99 2.51 11.73
N PRO A 6 21.22 2.16 13.00
CA PRO A 6 20.97 0.81 13.48
C PRO A 6 19.50 0.52 13.80
N LEU A 7 18.61 1.51 13.66
CA LEU A 7 17.20 1.42 14.05
C LEU A 7 16.29 1.93 12.95
N VAL A 8 15.30 1.13 12.59
CA VAL A 8 14.15 1.54 11.77
C VAL A 8 12.85 1.36 12.54
N LEU A 9 11.90 2.20 12.22
CA LEU A 9 10.58 2.24 12.84
C LEU A 9 9.53 1.93 11.78
N VAL A 10 8.58 1.05 12.09
CA VAL A 10 7.50 0.67 11.15
C VAL A 10 6.16 0.80 11.86
N THR A 11 5.28 1.66 11.36
CA THR A 11 3.88 1.71 11.81
C THR A 11 3.01 0.84 10.94
N GLY A 12 1.92 0.30 11.50
CA GLY A 12 1.05 -0.62 10.77
C GLY A 12 1.71 -1.98 10.50
N ALA A 13 2.69 -2.36 11.33
CA ALA A 13 3.52 -3.55 11.16
C ALA A 13 2.73 -4.87 11.13
N ASN A 14 1.56 -4.95 11.74
CA ASN A 14 0.65 -6.11 11.67
C ASN A 14 -0.27 -6.07 10.44
N GLY A 15 -0.28 -4.98 9.66
CA GLY A 15 -1.01 -4.89 8.40
C GLY A 15 -0.30 -5.65 7.29
N TRP A 16 -1.00 -5.91 6.19
CA TRP A 16 -0.48 -6.66 5.06
C TRP A 16 0.87 -6.13 4.55
N LEU A 17 0.93 -4.86 4.15
CA LEU A 17 2.17 -4.23 3.68
C LEU A 17 3.21 -4.08 4.80
N GLY A 18 2.78 -3.66 6.00
CA GLY A 18 3.71 -3.47 7.12
C GLY A 18 4.41 -4.76 7.52
N TYR A 19 3.68 -5.88 7.57
CA TYR A 19 4.26 -7.21 7.84
C TYR A 19 5.24 -7.65 6.74
N SER A 20 4.87 -7.44 5.47
CA SER A 20 5.75 -7.73 4.33
C SER A 20 7.03 -6.91 4.40
N LEU A 21 6.93 -5.61 4.77
CA LEU A 21 8.09 -4.75 4.94
C LEU A 21 8.99 -5.19 6.10
N VAL A 22 8.42 -5.51 7.26
CA VAL A 22 9.20 -6.03 8.42
C VAL A 22 9.92 -7.32 8.02
N LYS A 23 9.25 -8.23 7.32
CA LYS A 23 9.89 -9.45 6.80
C LYS A 23 11.03 -9.14 5.83
N ALA A 24 10.82 -8.19 4.91
CA ALA A 24 11.86 -7.76 3.98
C ALA A 24 13.08 -7.14 4.70
N LEU A 25 12.85 -6.35 5.74
CA LEU A 25 13.92 -5.76 6.57
C LEU A 25 14.70 -6.82 7.35
N VAL A 26 14.04 -7.90 7.80
CA VAL A 26 14.66 -9.01 8.54
C VAL A 26 15.45 -9.96 7.63
N ALA A 27 14.87 -10.33 6.48
CA ALA A 27 15.36 -11.43 5.63
C ALA A 27 16.04 -10.95 4.33
N GLY A 28 15.84 -9.70 3.94
CA GLY A 28 16.19 -9.20 2.61
C GLY A 28 15.10 -9.48 1.58
N LEU A 29 15.35 -9.01 0.37
CA LEU A 29 14.52 -9.23 -0.83
C LEU A 29 15.32 -10.07 -1.82
N PRO A 30 15.15 -11.42 -1.88
CA PRO A 30 15.98 -12.30 -2.66
C PRO A 30 16.02 -11.97 -4.16
N ASP A 31 14.89 -11.49 -4.68
CA ASP A 31 14.73 -11.15 -6.10
C ASP A 31 15.28 -9.75 -6.46
N CYS A 32 15.72 -8.97 -5.47
CA CYS A 32 16.31 -7.64 -5.68
C CYS A 32 17.78 -7.66 -5.28
N GLU A 33 18.70 -7.57 -6.25
CA GLU A 33 20.14 -7.65 -6.01
C GLU A 33 20.63 -6.64 -4.96
N ALA A 34 20.22 -5.37 -5.07
CA ALA A 34 20.62 -4.30 -4.14
C ALA A 34 20.10 -4.50 -2.71
N LEU A 35 19.02 -5.25 -2.52
CA LEU A 35 18.35 -5.47 -1.24
C LEU A 35 18.30 -6.95 -0.83
N ARG A 36 19.02 -7.82 -1.54
CA ARG A 36 19.02 -9.27 -1.31
C ARG A 36 19.35 -9.64 0.12
N TYR A 37 20.28 -8.95 0.72
CA TYR A 37 20.74 -9.23 2.08
C TYR A 37 20.24 -8.15 3.03
N PRO A 38 19.73 -8.51 4.23
CA PRO A 38 19.37 -7.54 5.24
C PRO A 38 20.60 -6.84 5.79
N GLN A 39 20.41 -5.71 6.45
CA GLN A 39 21.49 -5.10 7.24
C GLN A 39 21.69 -5.94 8.52
N PRO A 40 22.91 -6.41 8.79
CA PRO A 40 23.23 -7.02 10.09
C PRO A 40 22.93 -6.05 11.23
N ASP A 41 22.46 -6.57 12.36
CA ASP A 41 22.23 -5.81 13.60
C ASP A 41 21.17 -4.69 13.52
N LEU A 42 20.42 -4.61 12.42
CA LEU A 42 19.30 -3.68 12.31
C LEU A 42 18.20 -4.02 13.31
N THR A 43 17.91 -3.13 14.24
CA THR A 43 16.73 -3.22 15.12
C THR A 43 15.52 -2.67 14.40
N ILE A 44 14.38 -3.35 14.51
CA ILE A 44 13.12 -2.95 13.90
C ILE A 44 12.09 -2.73 15.00
N ARG A 45 11.68 -1.49 15.22
CA ARG A 45 10.62 -1.19 16.18
C ARG A 45 9.29 -1.06 15.44
N CYS A 46 8.34 -1.88 15.82
CA CYS A 46 7.02 -2.02 15.20
C CYS A 46 5.94 -1.36 16.05
N PHE A 47 5.16 -0.45 15.47
CA PHE A 47 4.00 0.16 16.12
C PHE A 47 2.73 -0.55 15.68
N VAL A 48 1.98 -1.09 16.64
CA VAL A 48 0.79 -1.91 16.39
C VAL A 48 -0.39 -1.42 17.25
N LEU A 49 -1.61 -1.64 16.78
CA LEU A 49 -2.80 -1.30 17.57
C LEU A 49 -2.91 -2.17 18.82
N PRO A 50 -3.40 -1.61 19.95
CA PRO A 50 -3.66 -2.37 21.16
C PRO A 50 -4.57 -3.58 20.90
N GLY A 51 -4.24 -4.71 21.52
CA GLY A 51 -5.02 -5.94 21.41
C GLY A 51 -4.78 -6.75 20.13
N THR A 52 -3.86 -6.34 19.24
CA THR A 52 -3.47 -7.15 18.09
C THR A 52 -2.48 -8.24 18.52
N ASP A 53 -2.51 -9.39 17.80
CA ASP A 53 -1.53 -10.46 18.04
C ASP A 53 -0.14 -10.03 17.55
N GLU A 54 0.82 -9.98 18.47
CA GLU A 54 2.21 -9.60 18.22
C GLU A 54 3.09 -10.81 17.87
N LYS A 55 2.60 -12.03 18.08
CA LYS A 55 3.37 -13.26 17.90
C LYS A 55 3.94 -13.40 16.49
N PRO A 56 3.18 -13.12 15.40
CA PRO A 56 3.73 -13.23 14.05
C PRO A 56 4.94 -12.31 13.82
N LEU A 57 4.97 -11.11 14.39
CA LEU A 57 6.11 -10.21 14.28
C LEU A 57 7.30 -10.72 15.12
N LYS A 58 7.07 -11.08 16.36
CA LYS A 58 8.12 -11.53 17.29
C LYS A 58 8.81 -12.82 16.85
N THR A 59 8.14 -13.67 16.06
CA THR A 59 8.71 -14.89 15.51
C THR A 59 9.66 -14.66 14.33
N LEU A 60 9.59 -13.50 13.67
CA LEU A 60 10.47 -13.18 12.53
C LEU A 60 11.91 -12.96 12.98
N SER A 61 12.15 -12.27 14.09
CA SER A 61 13.48 -11.99 14.59
C SER A 61 13.47 -11.52 16.05
N LYS A 62 14.51 -11.86 16.80
CA LYS A 62 14.76 -11.31 18.14
C LYS A 62 15.06 -9.80 18.16
N ARG A 63 15.38 -9.22 17.00
CA ARG A 63 15.66 -7.78 16.83
C ARG A 63 14.39 -6.94 16.59
N ILE A 64 13.23 -7.54 16.74
CA ILE A 64 11.96 -6.83 16.62
C ILE A 64 11.48 -6.41 18.03
N GLU A 65 11.32 -5.11 18.19
CA GLU A 65 10.66 -4.49 19.31
C GLU A 65 9.21 -4.14 18.92
N VAL A 66 8.25 -4.46 19.77
CA VAL A 66 6.84 -4.12 19.53
C VAL A 66 6.36 -3.10 20.55
N VAL A 67 5.81 -2.01 20.05
CA VAL A 67 5.18 -0.95 20.86
C VAL A 67 3.71 -0.89 20.48
N SER A 68 2.84 -1.08 21.45
CA SER A 68 1.38 -1.00 21.28
C SER A 68 0.90 0.44 21.48
N GLY A 69 0.08 0.94 20.55
CA GLY A 69 -0.49 2.29 20.63
C GLY A 69 -1.38 2.63 19.45
N ASP A 70 -2.04 3.78 19.55
CA ASP A 70 -2.94 4.31 18.53
C ASP A 70 -2.41 5.66 18.00
N LEU A 71 -2.30 5.81 16.68
CA LEU A 71 -1.86 7.06 16.06
C LEU A 71 -2.73 8.27 16.40
N ARG A 72 -4.00 8.02 16.74
CA ARG A 72 -4.93 9.07 17.17
C ARG A 72 -4.57 9.67 18.54
N ASN A 73 -3.75 8.96 19.31
CA ASN A 73 -3.26 9.43 20.61
C ASN A 73 -1.81 9.95 20.47
N PRO A 74 -1.56 11.27 20.64
CA PRO A 74 -0.22 11.85 20.57
C PRO A 74 0.79 11.23 21.56
N GLU A 75 0.34 10.86 22.76
CA GLU A 75 1.20 10.25 23.81
C GLU A 75 1.70 8.86 23.38
N ASP A 76 0.86 8.08 22.69
CA ASP A 76 1.27 6.80 22.11
C ASP A 76 2.31 6.99 21.01
N CYS A 77 2.15 8.04 20.19
CA CYS A 77 3.14 8.41 19.20
C CYS A 77 4.47 8.80 19.86
N ASP A 78 4.46 9.61 20.90
CA ASP A 78 5.69 9.98 21.62
C ASP A 78 6.38 8.77 22.25
N ARG A 79 5.62 7.86 22.85
CA ARG A 79 6.15 6.61 23.43
C ARG A 79 6.82 5.73 22.36
N PHE A 80 6.29 5.71 21.12
CA PHE A 80 6.88 4.94 20.03
C PHE A 80 8.29 5.39 19.68
N PHE A 81 8.60 6.68 19.81
CA PHE A 81 9.93 7.22 19.54
C PHE A 81 10.84 7.31 20.78
N GLN A 82 10.39 6.88 21.94
CA GLN A 82 11.18 7.00 23.17
C GLN A 82 12.53 6.27 23.06
N GLY A 83 13.63 6.98 23.39
CA GLY A 83 14.99 6.44 23.36
C GLY A 83 15.56 6.21 21.97
N THR A 84 14.97 6.77 20.91
CA THR A 84 15.51 6.68 19.54
C THR A 84 16.51 7.82 19.26
N GLN A 85 17.44 7.55 18.33
CA GLN A 85 18.41 8.52 17.83
C GLN A 85 18.51 8.42 16.31
N GLY A 86 17.97 9.40 15.59
CA GLY A 86 18.06 9.51 14.14
C GLY A 86 17.54 8.32 13.33
N PRO A 87 16.44 7.63 13.73
CA PRO A 87 15.95 6.47 13.01
C PRO A 87 15.32 6.87 11.68
N ILE A 88 15.11 5.87 10.81
CA ILE A 88 14.24 6.01 9.64
C ILE A 88 12.86 5.46 10.02
N LEU A 89 11.82 6.21 9.69
CA LEU A 89 10.43 5.83 9.90
C LEU A 89 9.79 5.38 8.58
N PHE A 90 9.21 4.18 8.58
CA PHE A 90 8.30 3.70 7.54
C PHE A 90 6.87 3.77 8.07
N HIS A 91 6.10 4.72 7.57
CA HIS A 91 4.70 4.88 7.97
C HIS A 91 3.78 4.18 6.98
N THR A 92 3.41 2.93 7.30
CA THR A 92 2.50 2.11 6.49
C THR A 92 1.11 1.96 7.11
N ALA A 93 0.90 2.49 8.32
CA ALA A 93 -0.41 2.49 8.96
C ALA A 93 -1.39 3.40 8.20
N GLY A 94 -2.63 2.95 8.10
CA GLY A 94 -3.71 3.70 7.51
C GLY A 94 -4.99 2.88 7.47
N ILE A 95 -6.13 3.55 7.37
CA ILE A 95 -7.42 2.90 7.24
C ILE A 95 -7.97 3.09 5.82
N ILE A 96 -8.42 1.98 5.20
CA ILE A 96 -8.93 1.95 3.82
C ILE A 96 -10.43 1.68 3.80
N HIS A 97 -10.93 0.89 4.73
CA HIS A 97 -12.34 0.45 4.80
C HIS A 97 -12.90 0.64 6.21
N PRO A 98 -13.13 1.89 6.64
CA PRO A 98 -13.75 2.16 7.93
C PRO A 98 -15.26 1.86 7.91
N LYS A 99 -15.89 1.97 9.06
CA LYS A 99 -17.36 1.96 9.15
C LYS A 99 -17.95 3.35 8.89
N LYS A 100 -17.25 4.39 9.35
CA LYS A 100 -17.65 5.80 9.20
C LYS A 100 -16.59 6.58 8.43
N THR A 101 -17.02 7.51 7.59
CA THR A 101 -16.09 8.32 6.77
C THR A 101 -15.15 9.20 7.59
N ASP A 102 -15.56 9.63 8.79
CA ASP A 102 -14.72 10.45 9.68
C ASP A 102 -13.45 9.71 10.13
N GLU A 103 -13.51 8.38 10.26
CA GLU A 103 -12.35 7.57 10.62
C GLU A 103 -11.19 7.70 9.61
N PHE A 104 -11.48 7.97 8.32
CA PHE A 104 -10.46 8.29 7.34
C PHE A 104 -9.58 9.47 7.78
N TYR A 105 -10.21 10.53 8.26
CA TYR A 105 -9.52 11.76 8.66
C TYR A 105 -8.84 11.61 10.02
N GLN A 106 -9.50 10.93 10.95
CA GLN A 106 -8.92 10.69 12.27
C GLN A 106 -7.63 9.87 12.21
N VAL A 107 -7.60 8.82 11.37
CA VAL A 107 -6.45 7.92 11.27
C VAL A 107 -5.44 8.42 10.24
N ASN A 108 -5.89 8.65 8.98
CA ASN A 108 -4.94 8.94 7.90
C ASN A 108 -4.39 10.38 7.96
N VAL A 109 -5.16 11.36 8.46
CA VAL A 109 -4.70 12.74 8.53
C VAL A 109 -4.15 13.03 9.92
N ARG A 110 -5.03 13.13 10.94
CA ARG A 110 -4.61 13.50 12.30
C ARG A 110 -3.63 12.52 12.91
N GLY A 111 -3.84 11.20 12.68
CA GLY A 111 -2.89 10.19 13.13
C GLY A 111 -1.51 10.35 12.51
N THR A 112 -1.42 10.68 11.22
CA THR A 112 -0.14 10.99 10.56
C THR A 112 0.46 12.29 11.08
N GLU A 113 -0.32 13.35 11.29
CA GLU A 113 0.15 14.61 11.87
C GLU A 113 0.74 14.39 13.28
N ASN A 114 0.05 13.64 14.15
CA ASN A 114 0.56 13.26 15.47
C ASN A 114 1.90 12.51 15.37
N LEU A 115 1.95 11.53 14.50
CA LEU A 115 3.16 10.72 14.28
C LEU A 115 4.34 11.57 13.79
N LEU A 116 4.12 12.45 12.79
CA LEU A 116 5.18 13.32 12.26
C LEU A 116 5.63 14.37 13.27
N ALA A 117 4.72 14.89 14.08
CA ALA A 117 5.07 15.80 15.17
C ALA A 117 5.94 15.10 16.23
N ALA A 118 5.62 13.88 16.62
CA ALA A 118 6.44 13.06 17.53
C ALA A 118 7.79 12.69 16.89
N ALA A 119 7.80 12.33 15.61
CA ALA A 119 9.01 12.04 14.84
C ALA A 119 9.97 13.24 14.77
N HIS A 120 9.43 14.44 14.57
CA HIS A 120 10.22 15.68 14.62
C HIS A 120 10.86 15.90 16.00
N ARG A 121 10.08 15.79 17.08
CA ARG A 121 10.61 15.91 18.46
C ARG A 121 11.71 14.89 18.77
N ALA A 122 11.58 13.70 18.21
CA ALA A 122 12.53 12.60 18.38
C ALA A 122 13.72 12.65 17.41
N SER A 123 13.84 13.70 16.61
CA SER A 123 14.91 13.85 15.63
C SER A 123 15.01 12.67 14.65
N VAL A 124 13.86 12.15 14.21
CA VAL A 124 13.80 11.15 13.14
C VAL A 124 14.50 11.71 11.89
N LYS A 125 15.39 10.92 11.30
CA LYS A 125 16.16 11.37 10.13
C LYS A 125 15.27 11.53 8.91
N ARG A 126 14.42 10.52 8.63
CA ARG A 126 13.53 10.52 7.48
C ARG A 126 12.26 9.72 7.77
N ALA A 127 11.12 10.21 7.29
CA ALA A 127 9.85 9.50 7.26
C ALA A 127 9.47 9.15 5.81
N VAL A 128 9.39 7.86 5.51
CA VAL A 128 8.83 7.33 4.26
C VAL A 128 7.38 6.98 4.52
N VAL A 129 6.46 7.68 3.86
CA VAL A 129 5.03 7.58 4.15
C VAL A 129 4.27 6.95 2.99
N MET A 130 3.52 5.91 3.30
CA MET A 130 2.68 5.20 2.34
C MET A 130 1.40 5.99 2.02
N SER A 131 1.28 6.43 0.79
CA SER A 131 0.07 7.02 0.22
C SER A 131 -0.62 6.03 -0.74
N SER A 132 -1.37 6.55 -1.70
CA SER A 132 -2.20 5.77 -2.63
C SER A 132 -2.31 6.48 -3.98
N ASN A 133 -2.92 5.81 -4.97
CA ASN A 133 -3.41 6.44 -6.19
C ASN A 133 -4.60 7.40 -5.92
N SER A 134 -5.36 7.16 -4.88
CA SER A 134 -6.64 7.82 -4.63
C SER A 134 -6.59 9.35 -4.47
N PRO A 135 -5.49 10.00 -4.05
CA PRO A 135 -5.33 11.45 -4.15
C PRO A 135 -5.43 12.00 -5.57
N CYS A 136 -4.98 11.24 -6.57
CA CYS A 136 -5.07 11.60 -7.99
C CYS A 136 -6.35 11.06 -8.64
N GLY A 137 -7.04 10.10 -8.01
CA GLY A 137 -8.31 9.54 -8.47
C GLY A 137 -8.16 8.52 -9.59
N CYS A 138 -8.99 8.70 -10.62
CA CYS A 138 -8.97 7.86 -11.83
C CYS A 138 -8.37 8.63 -13.01
N ASN A 139 -7.70 7.92 -13.91
CA ASN A 139 -7.10 8.53 -15.09
C ASN A 139 -8.20 9.18 -15.97
N PRO A 140 -7.94 10.36 -16.54
CA PRO A 140 -8.93 11.06 -17.38
C PRO A 140 -9.18 10.34 -18.71
N HIS A 141 -8.19 9.61 -19.22
CA HIS A 141 -8.26 8.86 -20.48
C HIS A 141 -7.62 7.48 -20.31
N TYR A 142 -7.99 6.55 -21.19
CA TYR A 142 -7.54 5.18 -21.17
C TYR A 142 -6.01 5.03 -21.27
N ASP A 143 -5.37 5.83 -22.11
CA ASP A 143 -3.92 5.82 -22.40
C ASP A 143 -3.12 6.74 -21.46
N HIS A 144 -3.78 7.47 -20.56
CA HIS A 144 -3.10 8.33 -19.60
C HIS A 144 -2.44 7.51 -18.48
N LEU A 145 -1.22 7.89 -18.13
CA LEU A 145 -0.51 7.37 -16.96
C LEU A 145 -0.30 8.52 -15.95
N PHE A 146 -0.70 8.32 -14.71
CA PHE A 146 -0.33 9.23 -13.65
C PHE A 146 1.18 9.27 -13.47
N ASP A 147 1.70 10.45 -13.23
CA ASP A 147 3.06 10.70 -12.75
C ASP A 147 3.03 11.57 -11.49
N GLU A 148 4.18 11.98 -11.01
CA GLU A 148 4.29 12.77 -9.79
C GLU A 148 3.82 14.22 -9.95
N SER A 149 3.70 14.71 -11.20
CA SER A 149 3.16 16.04 -11.53
C SER A 149 1.64 16.04 -11.69
N SER A 150 1.02 14.87 -11.73
CA SER A 150 -0.43 14.71 -11.88
C SER A 150 -1.18 15.44 -10.76
N PRO A 151 -2.20 16.25 -11.09
CA PRO A 151 -2.91 17.06 -10.11
C PRO A 151 -3.71 16.19 -9.14
N TYR A 152 -3.95 16.71 -7.96
CA TYR A 152 -4.91 16.12 -7.04
C TYR A 152 -6.32 16.21 -7.61
N ASN A 153 -6.97 15.06 -7.70
CA ASN A 153 -8.39 14.89 -8.05
C ASN A 153 -8.95 13.75 -7.19
N PRO A 154 -9.06 13.94 -5.86
CA PRO A 154 -9.24 12.84 -4.93
C PRO A 154 -10.55 12.09 -5.11
N TYR A 155 -10.45 10.76 -5.21
CA TYR A 155 -11.60 9.89 -5.31
C TYR A 155 -12.23 9.67 -3.93
N MET A 156 -13.44 10.18 -3.75
CA MET A 156 -14.26 10.04 -2.53
C MET A 156 -13.55 10.43 -1.21
N GLY A 157 -14.04 9.94 -0.08
CA GLY A 157 -13.53 10.27 1.26
C GLY A 157 -12.12 9.76 1.50
N TYR A 158 -11.83 8.53 1.06
CA TYR A 158 -10.48 7.96 1.19
C TYR A 158 -9.45 8.80 0.42
N GLY A 159 -9.72 9.10 -0.85
CA GLY A 159 -8.83 9.93 -1.67
C GLY A 159 -8.61 11.31 -1.06
N ARG A 160 -9.68 11.96 -0.56
CA ARG A 160 -9.56 13.25 0.14
C ARG A 160 -8.70 13.15 1.40
N SER A 161 -8.86 12.10 2.20
CA SER A 161 -8.05 11.92 3.40
C SER A 161 -6.57 11.71 3.06
N LYS A 162 -6.27 10.91 2.04
CA LYS A 162 -4.89 10.69 1.60
C LYS A 162 -4.27 11.94 0.96
N MET A 163 -5.04 12.73 0.23
CA MET A 163 -4.59 14.04 -0.27
C MET A 163 -4.24 15.00 0.88
N GLN A 164 -5.11 15.12 1.89
CA GLN A 164 -4.84 15.96 3.05
C GLN A 164 -3.62 15.47 3.84
N MET A 165 -3.46 14.16 3.98
CA MET A 165 -2.27 13.56 4.56
C MET A 165 -1.00 13.96 3.78
N GLU A 166 -0.99 13.86 2.45
CA GLU A 166 0.16 14.27 1.62
C GLU A 166 0.48 15.76 1.77
N LEU A 167 -0.53 16.61 1.85
CA LEU A 167 -0.36 18.06 2.08
C LEU A 167 0.26 18.33 3.47
N ALA A 168 -0.19 17.63 4.51
CA ALA A 168 0.40 17.73 5.84
C ALA A 168 1.87 17.28 5.84
N ILE A 169 2.20 16.17 5.17
CA ILE A 169 3.59 15.69 5.03
C ILE A 169 4.48 16.75 4.36
N LYS A 170 4.03 17.34 3.26
CA LYS A 170 4.74 18.41 2.57
C LYS A 170 4.99 19.63 3.47
N THR A 171 3.98 20.01 4.27
CA THR A 171 4.12 21.10 5.25
C THR A 171 5.23 20.83 6.28
N PHE A 172 5.40 19.60 6.75
CA PHE A 172 6.51 19.24 7.64
C PHE A 172 7.87 19.35 6.97
N PHE A 173 7.96 18.93 5.71
CA PHE A 173 9.18 19.04 4.92
C PHE A 173 9.55 20.51 4.62
N ASP A 174 8.60 21.28 4.09
CA ASP A 174 8.81 22.68 3.69
C ASP A 174 9.19 23.58 4.88
N ALA A 175 8.69 23.25 6.06
CA ALA A 175 9.06 23.91 7.31
C ALA A 175 10.44 23.47 7.85
N GLY A 176 11.17 22.60 7.15
CA GLY A 176 12.47 22.08 7.58
C GLY A 176 12.42 21.20 8.84
N LYS A 177 11.25 20.71 9.21
CA LYS A 177 11.05 19.94 10.45
C LYS A 177 11.47 18.49 10.34
N LEU A 178 11.27 17.87 9.17
CA LEU A 178 11.50 16.45 8.97
C LEU A 178 11.76 16.16 7.49
N GLU A 179 12.76 15.34 7.18
CA GLU A 179 12.87 14.79 5.82
C GLU A 179 11.71 13.80 5.59
N THR A 180 10.93 14.03 4.54
CA THR A 180 9.79 13.16 4.19
C THR A 180 9.93 12.64 2.77
N VAL A 181 9.38 11.44 2.53
CA VAL A 181 9.20 10.85 1.19
C VAL A 181 7.79 10.27 1.12
N ILE A 182 7.07 10.57 0.04
CA ILE A 182 5.72 10.04 -0.18
C ILE A 182 5.81 8.93 -1.22
N ILE A 183 5.25 7.76 -0.89
CA ILE A 183 5.11 6.63 -1.81
C ILE A 183 3.63 6.48 -2.18
N ARG A 184 3.30 6.70 -3.44
CA ARG A 184 2.00 6.40 -4.01
C ARG A 184 2.01 5.01 -4.61
N ALA A 185 1.15 4.13 -4.12
CA ALA A 185 0.96 2.81 -4.71
C ALA A 185 -0.49 2.61 -5.15
N PRO A 186 -0.69 1.92 -6.28
CA PRO A 186 -2.00 1.46 -6.71
C PRO A 186 -2.43 0.22 -5.92
N TRP A 187 -3.31 -0.60 -6.48
CA TRP A 187 -3.73 -1.87 -5.88
C TRP A 187 -2.54 -2.82 -5.76
N PHE A 188 -2.20 -3.25 -4.53
CA PHE A 188 -1.12 -4.21 -4.32
C PHE A 188 -1.64 -5.62 -4.03
N TYR A 189 -0.81 -6.62 -4.28
CA TYR A 189 -1.10 -8.04 -4.16
C TYR A 189 0.16 -8.80 -3.71
N GLY A 190 -0.01 -10.00 -3.16
CA GLY A 190 1.12 -10.80 -2.63
C GLY A 190 0.70 -11.67 -1.45
N PRO A 191 1.59 -12.47 -0.89
CA PRO A 191 1.35 -13.27 0.31
C PRO A 191 0.90 -12.47 1.52
N TYR A 192 0.35 -13.13 2.53
CA TYR A 192 -0.22 -12.51 3.75
C TYR A 192 -1.45 -11.66 3.49
N GLN A 193 -2.11 -11.89 2.38
CA GLN A 193 -3.25 -11.15 1.89
C GLN A 193 -4.46 -11.23 2.82
N PRO A 194 -5.26 -10.16 2.92
CA PRO A 194 -6.49 -10.18 3.71
C PRO A 194 -7.58 -11.06 3.08
N PRO A 195 -8.58 -11.51 3.85
CA PRO A 195 -9.65 -12.39 3.36
C PRO A 195 -10.37 -11.90 2.09
N ARG A 196 -10.44 -10.58 1.89
CA ARG A 196 -11.05 -10.01 0.67
C ARG A 196 -10.29 -10.39 -0.62
N GLN A 197 -8.97 -10.53 -0.55
CA GLN A 197 -8.16 -10.95 -1.69
C GLN A 197 -8.36 -12.45 -1.98
N THR A 198 -8.42 -13.27 -0.95
CA THR A 198 -8.77 -14.69 -1.05
C THR A 198 -10.18 -14.87 -1.66
N LEU A 199 -11.14 -14.04 -1.23
CA LEU A 199 -12.49 -14.04 -1.83
C LEU A 199 -12.46 -13.69 -3.32
N PHE A 200 -11.59 -12.77 -3.76
CA PHE A 200 -11.44 -12.43 -5.16
C PHE A 200 -11.00 -13.63 -6.01
N PHE A 201 -10.02 -14.40 -5.54
CA PHE A 201 -9.57 -15.63 -6.21
C PHE A 201 -10.70 -16.68 -6.27
N GLU A 202 -11.46 -16.84 -5.21
CA GLU A 202 -12.59 -17.76 -5.19
C GLU A 202 -13.73 -17.32 -6.12
N MET A 203 -13.97 -16.02 -6.24
CA MET A 203 -14.94 -15.48 -7.21
C MET A 203 -14.51 -15.75 -8.65
N ILE A 204 -13.21 -15.67 -8.95
CA ILE A 204 -12.66 -16.03 -10.26
C ILE A 204 -12.88 -17.52 -10.50
N ARG A 205 -12.41 -18.37 -9.62
CA ARG A 205 -12.56 -19.83 -9.72
C ARG A 205 -14.01 -20.27 -9.96
N THR A 206 -14.95 -19.65 -9.26
CA THR A 206 -16.39 -20.00 -9.34
C THR A 206 -17.15 -19.28 -10.46
N GLY A 207 -16.47 -18.47 -11.29
CA GLY A 207 -17.10 -17.73 -12.39
C GLY A 207 -18.01 -16.57 -11.94
N LYS A 208 -17.86 -16.10 -10.71
CA LYS A 208 -18.67 -15.03 -10.11
C LYS A 208 -17.92 -13.68 -10.04
N CYS A 209 -16.71 -13.62 -10.61
CA CYS A 209 -15.94 -12.38 -10.64
C CYS A 209 -16.66 -11.34 -11.52
N PRO A 210 -17.05 -10.17 -10.97
CA PRO A 210 -17.66 -9.14 -11.77
C PRO A 210 -16.63 -8.46 -12.67
N ILE A 211 -16.96 -8.30 -13.93
CA ILE A 211 -16.27 -7.44 -14.90
C ILE A 211 -17.25 -6.36 -15.33
N VAL A 212 -16.94 -5.12 -14.99
CA VAL A 212 -17.78 -3.97 -15.36
C VAL A 212 -17.25 -3.35 -16.64
N GLY A 213 -18.12 -3.26 -17.65
CA GLY A 213 -17.71 -2.90 -19.02
C GLY A 213 -17.10 -4.08 -19.77
N ASP A 214 -16.06 -3.80 -20.56
CA ASP A 214 -15.35 -4.79 -21.35
C ASP A 214 -14.14 -5.43 -20.66
N GLY A 215 -13.75 -4.91 -19.48
CA GLY A 215 -12.60 -5.38 -18.71
C GLY A 215 -11.24 -4.95 -19.27
N ASN A 216 -11.21 -4.05 -20.24
CA ASN A 216 -9.97 -3.54 -20.85
C ASN A 216 -9.41 -2.31 -20.11
N ASN A 217 -10.10 -1.80 -19.10
CA ASN A 217 -9.58 -0.72 -18.26
C ASN A 217 -8.27 -1.13 -17.61
N LEU A 218 -7.29 -0.21 -17.62
CA LEU A 218 -5.94 -0.46 -17.12
C LEU A 218 -5.85 -0.28 -15.60
N ARG A 219 -5.12 -1.20 -14.98
CA ARG A 219 -4.78 -1.17 -13.56
C ARG A 219 -3.28 -1.33 -13.39
N SER A 220 -2.62 -0.31 -12.88
CA SER A 220 -1.32 -0.55 -12.26
C SER A 220 -1.52 -1.35 -10.99
N MET A 221 -0.65 -2.32 -10.78
CA MET A 221 -0.62 -3.14 -9.59
C MET A 221 0.78 -3.10 -8.99
N ALA A 222 0.93 -3.48 -7.74
CA ALA A 222 2.23 -3.55 -7.08
C ALA A 222 2.34 -4.84 -6.28
N TYR A 223 3.23 -5.73 -6.68
CA TYR A 223 3.57 -6.89 -5.85
C TYR A 223 4.20 -6.42 -4.54
N THR A 224 3.84 -7.06 -3.41
CA THR A 224 4.26 -6.59 -2.08
C THR A 224 5.76 -6.44 -1.91
N ASP A 225 6.59 -7.34 -2.48
CA ASP A 225 8.04 -7.22 -2.38
C ASP A 225 8.59 -6.10 -3.29
N ASN A 226 7.99 -5.88 -4.49
CA ASN A 226 8.29 -4.71 -5.31
C ASN A 226 7.99 -3.41 -4.56
N LEU A 227 6.86 -3.38 -3.83
CA LEU A 227 6.49 -2.21 -3.02
C LEU A 227 7.43 -2.02 -1.83
N CYS A 228 7.84 -3.10 -1.16
CA CYS A 228 8.87 -3.07 -0.11
C CYS A 228 10.21 -2.57 -0.64
N GLN A 229 10.62 -2.98 -1.86
CA GLN A 229 11.80 -2.47 -2.53
C GLN A 229 11.72 -0.93 -2.66
N GLY A 230 10.62 -0.41 -3.19
CA GLY A 230 10.43 1.03 -3.35
C GLY A 230 10.48 1.79 -2.02
N LEU A 231 9.83 1.26 -0.97
CA LEU A 231 9.87 1.85 0.37
C LEU A 231 11.29 1.89 0.95
N ILE A 232 12.02 0.77 0.90
CA ILE A 232 13.38 0.67 1.44
C ILE A 232 14.32 1.60 0.67
N LEU A 233 14.28 1.58 -0.67
CA LEU A 233 15.09 2.47 -1.51
C LEU A 233 14.81 3.96 -1.21
N ALA A 234 13.55 4.35 -1.03
CA ALA A 234 13.19 5.71 -0.63
C ALA A 234 13.75 6.08 0.76
N GLY A 235 13.87 5.10 1.65
CA GLY A 235 14.47 5.29 2.97
C GLY A 235 15.98 5.56 2.92
N ILE A 236 16.71 4.86 2.03
CA ILE A 236 18.19 4.90 2.00
C ILE A 236 18.76 5.83 0.94
N THR A 237 17.99 6.22 -0.08
CA THR A 237 18.48 7.08 -1.18
C THR A 237 18.53 8.56 -0.75
N PRO A 238 19.71 9.23 -0.72
CA PRO A 238 19.81 10.60 -0.24
C PRO A 238 18.95 11.61 -1.02
N THR A 239 18.86 11.43 -2.34
CA THR A 239 18.11 12.32 -3.24
C THR A 239 16.59 12.16 -3.14
N ALA A 240 16.10 11.20 -2.36
CA ALA A 240 14.65 10.95 -2.21
C ALA A 240 13.96 11.97 -1.27
N LYS A 241 14.71 12.76 -0.50
CA LYS A 241 14.14 13.69 0.47
C LYS A 241 13.24 14.75 -0.20
N GLY A 242 12.05 14.94 0.33
CA GLY A 242 11.05 15.88 -0.18
C GLY A 242 10.27 15.37 -1.39
N GLU A 243 10.62 14.20 -1.91
CA GLU A 243 10.08 13.69 -3.16
C GLU A 243 8.83 12.82 -2.96
N THR A 244 8.07 12.69 -4.04
CA THR A 244 6.97 11.74 -4.17
C THR A 244 7.32 10.76 -5.28
N TYR A 245 6.99 9.47 -5.10
CA TYR A 245 7.22 8.42 -6.09
C TYR A 245 5.98 7.54 -6.26
N TRP A 246 5.71 7.18 -7.52
CA TRP A 246 4.84 6.06 -7.83
C TRP A 246 5.65 4.76 -7.81
N ILE A 247 5.15 3.77 -7.05
CA ILE A 247 5.74 2.44 -6.97
C ILE A 247 4.68 1.43 -7.41
N ALA A 248 4.96 0.73 -8.49
CA ALA A 248 4.11 -0.28 -9.09
C ALA A 248 4.96 -1.31 -9.82
N ASP A 249 4.33 -2.36 -10.33
CA ASP A 249 4.93 -3.30 -11.26
C ASP A 249 5.34 -2.60 -12.58
N GLU A 250 6.03 -3.32 -13.45
CA GLU A 250 6.65 -2.80 -14.67
C GLU A 250 5.67 -2.01 -15.55
N ARG A 251 4.44 -2.48 -15.65
CA ARG A 251 3.39 -1.92 -16.49
C ARG A 251 2.00 -2.08 -15.86
N PRO A 252 1.02 -1.32 -16.28
CA PRO A 252 -0.37 -1.62 -15.96
C PRO A 252 -0.86 -2.87 -16.68
N TYR A 253 -1.90 -3.50 -16.14
CA TYR A 253 -2.58 -4.69 -16.66
C TYR A 253 -4.06 -4.38 -16.91
N THR A 254 -4.70 -5.05 -17.87
CA THR A 254 -6.16 -5.01 -17.98
C THR A 254 -6.80 -5.89 -16.91
N MET A 255 -8.04 -5.58 -16.53
CA MET A 255 -8.77 -6.46 -15.61
C MET A 255 -8.97 -7.87 -16.19
N ASN A 256 -9.14 -7.99 -17.51
CA ASN A 256 -9.18 -9.28 -18.17
C ASN A 256 -7.87 -10.05 -17.96
N GLU A 257 -6.72 -9.40 -18.22
CA GLU A 257 -5.40 -10.01 -18.03
C GLU A 257 -5.19 -10.50 -16.60
N VAL A 258 -5.58 -9.71 -15.59
CA VAL A 258 -5.49 -10.12 -14.18
C VAL A 258 -6.31 -11.37 -13.90
N VAL A 259 -7.55 -11.42 -14.39
CA VAL A 259 -8.44 -12.57 -14.18
C VAL A 259 -7.95 -13.80 -14.94
N ASP A 260 -7.54 -13.64 -16.22
CA ASP A 260 -7.02 -14.74 -17.06
C ASP A 260 -5.75 -15.35 -16.45
N THR A 261 -4.84 -14.52 -15.94
CA THR A 261 -3.63 -14.98 -15.25
C THR A 261 -3.97 -15.84 -14.03
N ILE A 262 -4.92 -15.38 -13.20
CA ILE A 262 -5.32 -16.13 -12.00
C ILE A 262 -6.02 -17.43 -12.38
N GLU A 263 -6.94 -17.44 -13.36
CA GLU A 263 -7.61 -18.65 -13.85
C GLU A 263 -6.58 -19.68 -14.33
N ASN A 264 -5.66 -19.25 -15.19
CA ASN A 264 -4.62 -20.11 -15.73
C ASN A 264 -3.76 -20.74 -14.64
N LEU A 265 -3.29 -19.94 -13.66
CA LEU A 265 -2.50 -20.45 -12.54
C LEU A 265 -3.28 -21.45 -11.68
N LEU A 266 -4.54 -21.15 -11.36
CA LEU A 266 -5.40 -22.04 -10.57
C LEU A 266 -5.52 -23.42 -11.22
N GLU A 267 -5.66 -23.49 -12.53
CA GLU A 267 -5.81 -24.76 -13.26
C GLU A 267 -4.48 -25.48 -13.46
N THR A 268 -3.45 -24.77 -13.91
CA THR A 268 -2.19 -25.40 -14.35
C THR A 268 -1.26 -25.76 -13.21
N GLU A 269 -1.29 -25.01 -12.10
CA GLU A 269 -0.35 -25.18 -11.00
C GLU A 269 -1.00 -25.59 -9.67
N PHE A 270 -2.30 -25.30 -9.48
CA PHE A 270 -2.99 -25.59 -8.22
C PHE A 270 -4.12 -26.62 -8.37
N GLU A 271 -4.26 -27.24 -9.54
CA GLU A 271 -5.21 -28.32 -9.81
C GLU A 271 -6.67 -27.95 -9.48
N GLN A 272 -7.02 -26.67 -9.60
CA GLN A 272 -8.36 -26.16 -9.36
C GLN A 272 -9.16 -26.12 -10.65
N ILE A 273 -10.44 -26.48 -10.60
CA ILE A 273 -11.33 -26.36 -11.76
C ILE A 273 -11.95 -24.97 -11.77
N CYS A 274 -11.70 -24.19 -12.81
CA CYS A 274 -12.30 -22.87 -13.02
C CYS A 274 -13.53 -22.97 -13.96
N ARG A 275 -14.52 -22.12 -13.71
CA ARG A 275 -15.74 -22.10 -14.55
C ARG A 275 -15.62 -21.32 -15.86
N HIS A 276 -14.55 -20.55 -16.07
CA HIS A 276 -14.30 -19.70 -17.24
C HIS A 276 -15.46 -18.78 -17.59
N THR A 277 -16.25 -18.40 -16.61
CA THR A 277 -17.36 -17.46 -16.75
C THR A 277 -17.10 -16.24 -15.89
N ARG A 278 -17.65 -15.11 -16.28
CA ARG A 278 -17.53 -13.84 -15.57
C ARG A 278 -18.89 -13.17 -15.48
N LEU A 279 -19.17 -12.56 -14.34
CA LEU A 279 -20.38 -11.76 -14.20
C LEU A 279 -20.18 -10.42 -14.95
N LYS A 280 -20.58 -10.37 -16.22
CA LYS A 280 -20.47 -9.14 -17.03
C LYS A 280 -21.54 -8.15 -16.62
N LEU A 281 -21.11 -6.97 -16.16
CA LEU A 281 -21.96 -5.87 -15.77
C LEU A 281 -21.77 -4.69 -16.75
N PRO A 282 -22.87 -4.06 -17.22
CA PRO A 282 -22.77 -2.87 -18.07
C PRO A 282 -22.01 -1.73 -17.35
N SER A 283 -21.30 -0.90 -18.12
CA SER A 283 -20.46 0.20 -17.57
C SER A 283 -21.24 1.18 -16.69
N PHE A 284 -22.52 1.42 -16.97
CA PHE A 284 -23.37 2.33 -16.18
C PHE A 284 -23.57 1.87 -14.72
N VAL A 285 -23.34 0.57 -14.42
CA VAL A 285 -23.43 0.04 -13.05
C VAL A 285 -22.42 0.70 -12.12
N SER A 286 -21.20 0.96 -12.60
CA SER A 286 -20.20 1.72 -11.83
C SER A 286 -20.63 3.16 -11.58
N GLU A 287 -21.28 3.80 -12.56
CA GLU A 287 -21.76 5.19 -12.41
C GLU A 287 -22.88 5.27 -11.38
N ILE A 288 -23.81 4.31 -11.38
CA ILE A 288 -24.85 4.20 -10.35
C ILE A 288 -24.20 3.95 -8.97
N ALA A 289 -23.25 3.02 -8.91
CA ALA A 289 -22.53 2.73 -7.67
C ALA A 289 -21.77 3.97 -7.15
N LEU A 290 -21.21 4.79 -8.04
CA LEU A 290 -20.56 6.05 -7.71
C LEU A 290 -21.51 7.07 -7.07
N LEU A 291 -22.71 7.24 -7.63
CA LEU A 291 -23.73 8.12 -7.09
C LEU A 291 -24.21 7.65 -5.71
N VAL A 292 -24.45 6.35 -5.57
CA VAL A 292 -24.88 5.76 -4.30
C VAL A 292 -23.78 5.87 -3.25
N ASP A 293 -22.52 5.56 -3.59
CA ASP A 293 -21.36 5.69 -2.69
C ASP A 293 -21.18 7.15 -2.24
N GLY A 294 -21.28 8.11 -3.17
CA GLY A 294 -21.22 9.53 -2.86
C GLY A 294 -22.31 9.97 -1.89
N SER A 295 -23.54 9.51 -2.09
CA SER A 295 -24.68 9.81 -1.22
C SER A 295 -24.51 9.22 0.18
N LEU A 296 -24.05 7.98 0.29
CA LEU A 296 -23.75 7.33 1.56
C LEU A 296 -22.63 8.04 2.30
N GLN A 297 -21.54 8.38 1.61
CA GLN A 297 -20.41 9.08 2.21
C GLN A 297 -20.78 10.52 2.66
N ALA A 298 -21.71 11.19 1.97
CA ALA A 298 -22.20 12.51 2.37
C ALA A 298 -22.94 12.48 3.73
N ILE A 299 -23.56 11.35 4.08
CA ILE A 299 -24.19 11.15 5.39
C ILE A 299 -23.28 10.42 6.39
N GLY A 300 -21.98 10.29 6.09
CA GLY A 300 -20.98 9.72 6.99
C GLY A 300 -20.87 8.19 6.97
N VAL A 301 -21.55 7.50 6.05
CA VAL A 301 -21.55 6.03 5.94
C VAL A 301 -20.58 5.59 4.84
N TYR A 302 -19.75 4.60 5.11
CA TYR A 302 -18.90 3.97 4.10
C TYR A 302 -19.33 2.52 3.87
N HIS A 303 -19.47 2.14 2.58
CA HIS A 303 -19.84 0.78 2.20
C HIS A 303 -18.86 0.20 1.18
N GLN A 304 -17.96 -0.70 1.63
CA GLN A 304 -16.84 -1.23 0.85
C GLN A 304 -17.24 -1.78 -0.52
N LYS A 305 -18.27 -2.62 -0.60
CA LYS A 305 -18.67 -3.28 -1.87
C LYS A 305 -19.17 -2.27 -2.91
N ILE A 306 -19.91 -1.24 -2.47
CA ILE A 306 -20.41 -0.18 -3.37
C ILE A 306 -19.23 0.66 -3.85
N HIS A 307 -18.32 1.03 -2.94
CA HIS A 307 -17.12 1.77 -3.27
C HIS A 307 -16.25 1.04 -4.30
N VAL A 308 -15.94 -0.24 -4.07
CA VAL A 308 -15.17 -1.05 -5.01
C VAL A 308 -15.88 -1.16 -6.37
N LEU A 309 -17.20 -1.37 -6.39
CA LEU A 309 -17.98 -1.45 -7.63
C LEU A 309 -17.93 -0.14 -8.44
N SER A 310 -17.88 1.01 -7.76
CA SER A 310 -17.80 2.33 -8.43
C SER A 310 -16.48 2.56 -9.17
N GLU A 311 -15.42 1.87 -8.76
CA GLU A 311 -14.09 1.98 -9.38
C GLU A 311 -13.80 0.91 -10.44
N MET A 312 -14.60 -0.16 -10.53
CA MET A 312 -14.21 -1.37 -11.28
C MET A 312 -13.98 -1.14 -12.76
N ASN A 313 -14.69 -0.22 -13.40
CA ASN A 313 -14.50 0.11 -14.83
C ASN A 313 -13.52 1.28 -15.07
N LYS A 314 -12.94 1.84 -14.03
CA LYS A 314 -12.04 3.00 -14.17
C LYS A 314 -10.62 2.55 -14.47
N THR A 315 -9.92 3.29 -15.31
CA THR A 315 -8.47 3.17 -15.45
C THR A 315 -7.79 3.84 -14.27
N ILE A 316 -6.85 3.12 -13.63
CA ILE A 316 -5.97 3.63 -12.59
C ILE A 316 -4.56 3.10 -12.89
N ALA A 317 -3.83 3.87 -13.67
CA ALA A 317 -2.52 3.49 -14.20
C ALA A 317 -1.51 4.61 -13.95
N CYS A 318 -0.27 4.24 -13.62
CA CYS A 318 0.79 5.18 -13.29
C CYS A 318 2.12 4.80 -13.94
N SER A 319 3.00 5.80 -14.07
CA SER A 319 4.37 5.67 -14.53
C SER A 319 5.31 5.52 -13.34
N ILE A 320 6.26 4.61 -13.44
CA ILE A 320 7.34 4.40 -12.44
C ILE A 320 8.69 4.99 -12.90
N VAL A 321 8.71 5.79 -13.95
CA VAL A 321 9.93 6.31 -14.58
C VAL A 321 10.78 7.12 -13.59
N LYS A 322 10.15 7.93 -12.74
CA LYS A 322 10.88 8.71 -11.74
C LYS A 322 11.52 7.82 -10.68
N ALA A 323 10.79 6.84 -10.16
CA ALA A 323 11.32 5.87 -9.20
C ALA A 323 12.51 5.09 -9.78
N ARG A 324 12.42 4.67 -11.05
CA ARG A 324 13.55 4.03 -11.75
C ARG A 324 14.78 4.92 -11.82
N ARG A 325 14.60 6.18 -12.22
CA ARG A 325 15.72 7.12 -12.39
C ARG A 325 16.38 7.53 -11.09
N GLN A 326 15.59 7.80 -10.06
CA GLN A 326 16.09 8.44 -8.84
C GLN A 326 16.37 7.43 -7.71
N LEU A 327 15.60 6.34 -7.64
CA LEU A 327 15.75 5.31 -6.61
C LEU A 327 16.47 4.06 -7.13
N ASN A 328 16.75 3.97 -8.45
CA ASN A 328 17.15 2.72 -9.09
C ASN A 328 16.15 1.57 -8.84
N TYR A 329 14.85 1.94 -8.77
CA TYR A 329 13.77 0.98 -8.55
C TYR A 329 13.61 0.07 -9.78
N GLN A 330 13.58 -1.23 -9.57
CA GLN A 330 13.40 -2.23 -10.61
C GLN A 330 12.44 -3.30 -10.10
N PRO A 331 11.14 -3.26 -10.46
CA PRO A 331 10.21 -4.31 -10.09
C PRO A 331 10.64 -5.63 -10.73
N THR A 332 10.97 -6.62 -9.92
CA THR A 332 11.53 -7.91 -10.37
C THR A 332 10.47 -8.99 -10.48
N ILE A 333 9.33 -8.79 -9.88
CA ILE A 333 8.22 -9.75 -9.86
C ILE A 333 7.07 -9.16 -10.68
N ASP A 334 6.66 -9.89 -11.70
CA ASP A 334 5.52 -9.55 -12.57
C ASP A 334 4.19 -10.11 -12.01
N LEU A 335 3.11 -9.87 -12.75
CA LEU A 335 1.76 -10.29 -12.37
C LEU A 335 1.68 -11.81 -12.17
N GLU A 336 2.22 -12.59 -13.10
CA GLU A 336 2.09 -14.04 -13.09
C GLU A 336 2.82 -14.64 -11.89
N GLU A 337 4.09 -14.30 -11.69
CA GLU A 337 4.87 -14.81 -10.56
C GLU A 337 4.31 -14.31 -9.21
N GLY A 338 3.88 -13.06 -9.13
CA GLY A 338 3.32 -12.51 -7.89
C GLY A 338 1.96 -13.13 -7.55
N MET A 339 1.11 -13.42 -8.54
CA MET A 339 -0.16 -14.15 -8.32
C MET A 339 0.10 -15.61 -7.95
N ARG A 340 1.08 -16.26 -8.58
CA ARG A 340 1.55 -17.62 -8.20
C ARG A 340 1.94 -17.68 -6.72
N ARG A 341 2.73 -16.73 -6.25
CA ARG A 341 3.14 -16.64 -4.84
C ARG A 341 1.95 -16.37 -3.90
N SER A 342 1.01 -15.55 -4.33
CA SER A 342 -0.22 -15.24 -3.58
C SER A 342 -1.10 -16.48 -3.42
N LEU A 343 -1.31 -17.23 -4.50
CA LEU A 343 -2.09 -18.48 -4.52
C LEU A 343 -1.41 -19.57 -3.70
N ARG A 344 -0.09 -19.74 -3.87
CA ARG A 344 0.70 -20.70 -3.06
C ARG A 344 0.57 -20.41 -1.58
N TRP A 345 0.63 -19.17 -1.19
CA TRP A 345 0.42 -18.80 0.21
C TRP A 345 -1.01 -19.12 0.67
N MET A 346 -2.02 -18.85 -0.15
CA MET A 346 -3.42 -19.13 0.17
C MET A 346 -3.70 -20.62 0.37
N PHE A 347 -3.13 -21.49 -0.47
CA PHE A 347 -3.36 -22.94 -0.38
C PHE A 347 -2.55 -23.63 0.72
N ASN A 348 -1.51 -23.00 1.23
CA ASN A 348 -0.63 -23.54 2.29
C ASN A 348 -1.02 -23.03 3.71
N ASN A 349 -2.01 -22.17 3.85
CA ASN A 349 -2.48 -21.59 5.11
C ASN A 349 -3.99 -21.67 5.24
#